data_260b2838b235bedf1050d2c460f714fb
#
_entry.id   260b2838b235bedf1050d2c460f714fb
#
_cell.length_a   1.000
_cell.length_b   1.000
_cell.length_c   1.000
_cell.angle_alpha   90.00
_cell.angle_beta   90.00
_cell.angle_gamma   90.00
#
_symmetry.space_group_name_H-M   'P 1'
#
loop_
_entity.id
_entity.type
_entity.pdbx_description
1 polymer ?
#
loop_
_entity_poly.entity_id
_entity_poly.type
_entity_poly.pdbx_seq_one_letter_code
_entity_poly.pdbx_strand_id
1 'polypeptide(L)'
;MLKGSFELIGDKSISHRAIMFSSISKGHNKISNFLMGEDCLSTIDCFRKMGVDIKIENKDVIVRGNGLYGLKKPNNILDVGNSGTTIRLIMGILAGNKFDATLIGDNSIGKRPMKRVTEPLRSMGCKIEGKDDANYTPIKIYGGNLSSINYKMPVASAQVKSAIILASLYADKMSTIEERVKSRNHTEIMLKSFGADIDVNNLKININPV
;
A
#
# COMPACT_ATOMS: atom_id res chain seq x y z
N MET A 1 -27.50 -23.88 -24.22
CA MET A 1 -26.97 -23.79 -22.83
C MET A 1 -25.47 -23.98 -22.91
N LEU A 2 -24.68 -22.96 -22.47
CA LEU A 2 -23.23 -23.07 -22.42
C LEU A 2 -22.84 -23.92 -21.20
N LYS A 3 -21.97 -24.91 -21.37
CA LYS A 3 -21.39 -25.73 -20.28
C LYS A 3 -19.87 -25.74 -20.45
N GLY A 4 -19.15 -25.55 -19.36
CA GLY A 4 -17.69 -25.57 -19.33
C GLY A 4 -17.17 -25.18 -17.98
N SER A 5 -15.88 -25.40 -17.73
CA SER A 5 -15.13 -24.90 -16.58
C SER A 5 -13.93 -24.11 -17.07
N PHE A 6 -13.57 -23.06 -16.36
CA PHE A 6 -12.35 -22.31 -16.60
C PHE A 6 -11.69 -21.93 -15.27
N GLU A 7 -10.37 -21.84 -15.29
CA GLU A 7 -9.60 -21.41 -14.11
C GLU A 7 -9.47 -19.88 -14.17
N LEU A 8 -9.85 -19.22 -13.06
CA LEU A 8 -9.67 -17.78 -12.92
C LEU A 8 -8.21 -17.45 -12.61
N ILE A 9 -7.69 -16.41 -13.26
CA ILE A 9 -6.41 -15.81 -12.86
C ILE A 9 -6.58 -15.01 -11.58
N GLY A 10 -5.48 -14.79 -10.84
CA GLY A 10 -5.47 -14.00 -9.62
C GLY A 10 -5.96 -12.55 -9.84
N ASP A 11 -6.64 -11.97 -8.84
CA ASP A 11 -7.05 -10.56 -8.87
C ASP A 11 -5.86 -9.64 -8.67
N LYS A 12 -5.75 -8.62 -9.51
CA LYS A 12 -4.67 -7.62 -9.46
C LYS A 12 -4.60 -6.89 -8.13
N SER A 13 -5.73 -6.39 -7.65
CA SER A 13 -5.80 -5.56 -6.44
C SER A 13 -5.49 -6.38 -5.18
N ILE A 14 -5.88 -7.66 -5.15
CA ILE A 14 -5.58 -8.59 -4.08
C ILE A 14 -4.10 -8.98 -4.13
N SER A 15 -3.55 -9.27 -5.31
CA SER A 15 -2.14 -9.63 -5.47
C SER A 15 -1.19 -8.53 -4.97
N HIS A 16 -1.43 -7.27 -5.31
CA HIS A 16 -0.66 -6.15 -4.76
C HIS A 16 -0.68 -6.14 -3.23
N ARG A 17 -1.87 -6.23 -2.64
CA ARG A 17 -2.06 -6.19 -1.17
C ARG A 17 -1.45 -7.38 -0.48
N ALA A 18 -1.57 -8.56 -1.08
CA ALA A 18 -0.97 -9.76 -0.53
C ALA A 18 0.54 -9.62 -0.36
N ILE A 19 1.26 -9.08 -1.36
CA ILE A 19 2.70 -8.78 -1.24
C ILE A 19 2.96 -7.75 -0.15
N MET A 20 2.23 -6.63 -0.15
CA MET A 20 2.44 -5.53 0.79
C MET A 20 2.23 -5.98 2.24
N PHE A 21 1.09 -6.66 2.50
CA PHE A 21 0.73 -7.05 3.87
C PHE A 21 1.60 -8.19 4.37
N SER A 22 1.92 -9.16 3.52
CA SER A 22 2.88 -10.21 3.85
C SER A 22 4.27 -9.63 4.17
N SER A 23 4.69 -8.57 3.48
CA SER A 23 6.00 -7.95 3.70
C SER A 23 6.11 -7.23 5.04
N ILE A 24 5.02 -6.60 5.51
CA ILE A 24 4.96 -5.88 6.80
C ILE A 24 4.41 -6.74 7.95
N SER A 25 4.01 -8.00 7.70
CA SER A 25 3.69 -8.97 8.74
C SER A 25 4.96 -9.70 9.22
N LYS A 26 4.85 -10.51 10.27
CA LYS A 26 5.93 -11.42 10.70
C LYS A 26 5.68 -12.82 10.17
N GLY A 27 6.77 -13.51 9.77
CA GLY A 27 6.73 -14.92 9.41
C GLY A 27 6.66 -15.20 7.91
N HIS A 28 6.31 -16.43 7.55
CA HIS A 28 6.27 -16.91 6.18
C HIS A 28 4.83 -16.93 5.68
N ASN A 29 4.61 -16.30 4.53
CA ASN A 29 3.32 -16.25 3.86
C ASN A 29 3.44 -16.86 2.47
N LYS A 30 2.54 -17.79 2.14
CA LYS A 30 2.38 -18.34 0.79
C LYS A 30 1.17 -17.69 0.13
N ILE A 31 1.37 -17.07 -1.01
CA ILE A 31 0.34 -16.44 -1.83
C ILE A 31 0.15 -17.32 -3.06
N SER A 32 -0.96 -18.04 -3.14
CA SER A 32 -1.28 -18.90 -4.26
C SER A 32 -2.08 -18.17 -5.33
N ASN A 33 -1.96 -18.62 -6.57
CA ASN A 33 -2.64 -18.04 -7.75
C ASN A 33 -2.41 -16.52 -7.87
N PHE A 34 -1.14 -16.10 -7.69
CA PHE A 34 -0.74 -14.70 -7.80
C PHE A 34 -0.82 -14.21 -9.25
N LEU A 35 -1.30 -12.99 -9.47
CA LEU A 35 -1.30 -12.38 -10.80
C LEU A 35 0.12 -11.94 -11.17
N MET A 36 0.75 -12.65 -12.09
CA MET A 36 2.12 -12.37 -12.60
C MET A 36 2.15 -11.23 -13.64
N GLY A 37 1.33 -10.19 -13.45
CA GLY A 37 1.35 -9.00 -14.30
C GLY A 37 2.45 -8.01 -13.87
N GLU A 38 2.95 -7.21 -14.81
CA GLU A 38 4.06 -6.25 -14.61
C GLU A 38 3.85 -5.33 -13.40
N ASP A 39 2.63 -4.82 -13.21
CA ASP A 39 2.29 -3.97 -12.07
C ASP A 39 2.51 -4.69 -10.72
N CYS A 40 2.14 -5.98 -10.64
CA CYS A 40 2.30 -6.78 -9.43
C CYS A 40 3.76 -7.17 -9.21
N LEU A 41 4.50 -7.42 -10.28
CA LEU A 41 5.95 -7.67 -10.24
C LEU A 41 6.72 -6.42 -9.80
N SER A 42 6.31 -5.22 -10.22
CA SER A 42 6.88 -3.96 -9.73
C SER A 42 6.69 -3.81 -8.21
N THR A 43 5.56 -4.29 -7.65
CA THR A 43 5.37 -4.31 -6.19
C THR A 43 6.39 -5.23 -5.52
N ILE A 44 6.58 -6.44 -6.05
CA ILE A 44 7.58 -7.40 -5.53
C ILE A 44 8.97 -6.77 -5.53
N ASP A 45 9.37 -6.13 -6.66
CA ASP A 45 10.68 -5.50 -6.80
C ASP A 45 10.90 -4.39 -5.77
N CYS A 46 9.91 -3.52 -5.56
CA CYS A 46 9.98 -2.49 -4.54
C CYS A 46 10.23 -3.07 -3.14
N PHE A 47 9.52 -4.14 -2.75
CA PHE A 47 9.69 -4.74 -1.43
C PHE A 47 10.99 -5.53 -1.30
N ARG A 48 11.46 -6.18 -2.37
CA ARG A 48 12.81 -6.77 -2.41
C ARG A 48 13.91 -5.72 -2.18
N LYS A 49 13.81 -4.55 -2.82
CA LYS A 49 14.73 -3.42 -2.62
C LYS A 49 14.69 -2.89 -1.17
N MET A 50 13.59 -3.09 -0.46
CA MET A 50 13.47 -2.78 0.97
C MET A 50 13.83 -3.95 1.90
N GLY A 51 14.50 -5.00 1.37
CA GLY A 51 15.07 -6.09 2.15
C GLY A 51 14.11 -7.22 2.51
N VAL A 52 12.96 -7.31 1.85
CA VAL A 52 12.04 -8.43 2.04
C VAL A 52 12.46 -9.61 1.17
N ASP A 53 12.57 -10.80 1.77
CA ASP A 53 12.83 -12.05 1.04
C ASP A 53 11.53 -12.52 0.38
N ILE A 54 11.48 -12.42 -0.95
CA ILE A 54 10.33 -12.80 -1.77
C ILE A 54 10.78 -13.74 -2.88
N LYS A 55 10.25 -14.96 -2.89
CA LYS A 55 10.51 -15.98 -3.92
C LYS A 55 9.26 -16.20 -4.76
N ILE A 56 9.45 -16.37 -6.07
CA ILE A 56 8.39 -16.71 -7.01
C ILE A 56 8.59 -18.17 -7.40
N GLU A 57 7.57 -18.99 -7.19
CA GLU A 57 7.55 -20.43 -7.48
C GLU A 57 6.33 -20.74 -8.34
N ASN A 58 6.50 -20.77 -9.66
CA ASN A 58 5.42 -20.90 -10.65
C ASN A 58 4.36 -19.78 -10.52
N LYS A 59 3.14 -20.11 -10.10
CA LYS A 59 2.04 -19.16 -9.83
C LYS A 59 1.95 -18.74 -8.37
N ASP A 60 2.83 -19.25 -7.51
CA ASP A 60 2.86 -18.96 -6.08
C ASP A 60 3.97 -17.96 -5.75
N VAL A 61 3.77 -17.17 -4.72
CA VAL A 61 4.78 -16.27 -4.18
C VAL A 61 4.95 -16.53 -2.69
N ILE A 62 6.19 -16.78 -2.29
CA ILE A 62 6.56 -16.97 -0.88
C ILE A 62 7.19 -15.69 -0.38
N VAL A 63 6.63 -15.11 0.67
CA VAL A 63 7.10 -13.88 1.29
C VAL A 63 7.51 -14.16 2.73
N ARG A 64 8.74 -13.84 3.08
CA ARG A 64 9.20 -13.81 4.46
C ARG A 64 9.08 -12.37 4.97
N GLY A 65 8.01 -12.11 5.71
CA GLY A 65 7.72 -10.79 6.25
C GLY A 65 8.61 -10.42 7.42
N ASN A 66 9.02 -9.15 7.46
CA ASN A 66 9.97 -8.63 8.45
C ASN A 66 9.28 -7.89 9.61
N GLY A 67 7.95 -7.84 9.61
CA GLY A 67 7.16 -7.06 10.56
C GLY A 67 7.00 -5.60 10.15
N LEU A 68 6.16 -4.88 10.88
CA LEU A 68 5.73 -3.51 10.52
C LEU A 68 6.91 -2.53 10.36
N TYR A 69 7.92 -2.64 11.20
CA TYR A 69 9.13 -1.79 11.20
C TYR A 69 10.37 -2.50 10.65
N GLY A 70 10.20 -3.65 10.00
CA GLY A 70 11.32 -4.48 9.52
C GLY A 70 11.82 -4.16 8.13
N LEU A 71 11.20 -3.20 7.41
CA LEU A 71 11.68 -2.74 6.12
C LEU A 71 12.98 -1.96 6.27
N LYS A 72 13.86 -2.12 5.29
CA LYS A 72 15.17 -1.43 5.24
C LYS A 72 15.12 -0.27 4.25
N LYS A 73 15.91 0.78 4.52
CA LYS A 73 16.11 1.86 3.56
C LYS A 73 16.59 1.27 2.23
N PRO A 74 15.90 1.54 1.11
CA PRO A 74 16.36 1.07 -0.18
C PRO A 74 17.64 1.80 -0.62
N ASN A 75 18.60 1.06 -1.16
CA ASN A 75 19.82 1.64 -1.71
C ASN A 75 19.59 2.38 -3.03
N ASN A 76 18.49 2.08 -3.72
CA ASN A 76 18.13 2.64 -5.01
C ASN A 76 16.73 3.20 -5.00
N ILE A 77 16.41 4.02 -6.00
CA ILE A 77 15.07 4.54 -6.24
C ILE A 77 14.08 3.37 -6.44
N LEU A 78 12.90 3.49 -5.85
CA LEU A 78 11.81 2.54 -6.02
C LEU A 78 11.04 2.90 -7.30
N ASP A 79 11.24 2.11 -8.34
CA ASP A 79 10.49 2.23 -9.58
C ASP A 79 9.24 1.37 -9.52
N VAL A 80 8.08 2.00 -9.63
CA VAL A 80 6.78 1.32 -9.60
C VAL A 80 6.27 0.96 -11.00
N GLY A 81 7.05 1.23 -12.06
CA GLY A 81 6.64 1.05 -13.45
C GLY A 81 5.36 1.81 -13.76
N ASN A 82 4.33 1.13 -14.27
CA ASN A 82 2.99 1.70 -14.56
C ASN A 82 1.99 1.51 -13.41
N SER A 83 2.42 1.06 -12.24
CA SER A 83 1.51 0.66 -11.17
C SER A 83 1.02 1.82 -10.31
N GLY A 84 -0.15 2.36 -10.63
CA GLY A 84 -0.83 3.34 -9.79
C GLY A 84 -1.26 2.79 -8.42
N THR A 85 -1.45 1.49 -8.29
CA THR A 85 -1.74 0.85 -7.00
C THR A 85 -0.49 0.80 -6.14
N THR A 86 0.63 0.32 -6.71
CA THR A 86 1.90 0.26 -5.99
C THR A 86 2.29 1.61 -5.42
N ILE A 87 2.36 2.64 -6.28
CA ILE A 87 2.83 3.95 -5.81
C ILE A 87 1.96 4.53 -4.68
N ARG A 88 0.64 4.44 -4.79
CA ARG A 88 -0.26 5.04 -3.79
C ARG A 88 -0.25 4.29 -2.47
N LEU A 89 -0.29 2.97 -2.49
CA LEU A 89 -0.33 2.18 -1.27
C LEU A 89 1.01 2.16 -0.54
N ILE A 90 2.12 2.03 -1.28
CA ILE A 90 3.45 1.99 -0.68
C ILE A 90 3.80 3.32 0.02
N MET A 91 3.28 4.47 -0.45
CA MET A 91 3.46 5.75 0.23
C MET A 91 2.95 5.71 1.67
N GLY A 92 1.81 5.04 1.94
CA GLY A 92 1.29 4.87 3.29
C GLY A 92 2.22 4.04 4.19
N ILE A 93 2.82 2.98 3.64
CA ILE A 93 3.78 2.13 4.37
C ILE A 93 5.10 2.91 4.62
N LEU A 94 5.61 3.59 3.61
CA LEU A 94 6.87 4.34 3.72
C LEU A 94 6.75 5.49 4.71
N ALA A 95 5.59 6.14 4.79
CA ALA A 95 5.36 7.26 5.70
C ALA A 95 5.64 6.90 7.18
N GLY A 96 5.36 5.67 7.60
CA GLY A 96 5.57 5.21 8.97
C GLY A 96 6.93 4.55 9.24
N ASN A 97 7.76 4.32 8.21
CA ASN A 97 9.09 3.72 8.36
C ASN A 97 10.17 4.79 8.52
N LYS A 98 11.12 4.60 9.45
CA LYS A 98 12.13 5.62 9.84
C LYS A 98 13.29 5.74 8.84
N PHE A 99 12.98 5.89 7.55
CA PHE A 99 13.96 6.16 6.49
C PHE A 99 13.30 6.96 5.34
N ASP A 100 14.12 7.55 4.50
CA ASP A 100 13.68 8.22 3.30
C ASP A 100 13.73 7.28 2.08
N ALA A 101 12.76 7.41 1.18
CA ALA A 101 12.70 6.70 -0.08
C ALA A 101 12.18 7.60 -1.20
N THR A 102 12.67 7.38 -2.42
CA THR A 102 12.21 8.10 -3.62
C THR A 102 11.46 7.13 -4.52
N LEU A 103 10.28 7.55 -4.95
CA LEU A 103 9.39 6.82 -5.85
C LEU A 103 9.39 7.47 -7.23
N ILE A 104 9.57 6.65 -8.25
CA ILE A 104 9.37 7.00 -9.66
C ILE A 104 8.44 6.00 -10.32
N GLY A 105 8.01 6.30 -11.51
CA GLY A 105 7.31 5.38 -12.40
C GLY A 105 7.51 5.81 -13.86
N ASP A 106 6.86 5.12 -14.77
CA ASP A 106 6.93 5.44 -16.18
C ASP A 106 6.25 6.79 -16.54
N ASN A 107 6.27 7.12 -17.83
CA ASN A 107 5.64 8.35 -18.33
C ASN A 107 4.12 8.42 -18.05
N SER A 108 3.43 7.31 -17.93
CA SER A 108 2.01 7.27 -17.58
C SER A 108 1.80 7.60 -16.10
N ILE A 109 2.56 7.01 -15.20
CA ILE A 109 2.55 7.35 -13.76
C ILE A 109 2.97 8.79 -13.53
N GLY A 110 3.97 9.27 -14.27
CA GLY A 110 4.45 10.66 -14.21
C GLY A 110 3.38 11.72 -14.48
N LYS A 111 2.28 11.35 -15.12
CA LYS A 111 1.14 12.23 -15.41
C LYS A 111 -0.05 12.04 -14.45
N ARG A 112 0.00 11.07 -13.55
CA ARG A 112 -1.11 10.78 -12.62
C ARG A 112 -0.95 11.58 -11.34
N PRO A 113 -1.99 12.34 -10.92
CA PRO A 113 -1.90 13.15 -9.70
C PRO A 113 -1.85 12.29 -8.45
N MET A 114 -0.99 12.68 -7.51
CA MET A 114 -0.77 11.99 -6.23
C MET A 114 -1.20 12.82 -5.01
N LYS A 115 -1.59 14.09 -5.18
CA LYS A 115 -2.01 15.00 -4.09
C LYS A 115 -3.07 14.38 -3.18
N ARG A 116 -4.03 13.62 -3.74
CA ARG A 116 -5.05 12.93 -2.94
C ARG A 116 -4.49 11.95 -1.92
N VAL A 117 -3.24 11.50 -2.08
CA VAL A 117 -2.53 10.64 -1.13
C VAL A 117 -1.52 11.44 -0.33
N THR A 118 -0.74 12.31 -0.98
CA THR A 118 0.32 13.06 -0.30
C THR A 118 -0.22 14.08 0.72
N GLU A 119 -1.36 14.71 0.45
CA GLU A 119 -1.99 15.64 1.40
C GLU A 119 -2.42 14.98 2.73
N PRO A 120 -3.21 13.90 2.76
CA PRO A 120 -3.56 13.26 4.03
C PRO A 120 -2.34 12.70 4.76
N LEU A 121 -1.34 12.16 4.05
CA LEU A 121 -0.10 11.69 4.70
C LEU A 121 0.69 12.86 5.32
N ARG A 122 0.74 14.02 4.69
CA ARG A 122 1.30 15.24 5.27
C ARG A 122 0.52 15.70 6.49
N SER A 123 -0.81 15.60 6.47
CA SER A 123 -1.66 15.90 7.63
C SER A 123 -1.40 14.94 8.81
N MET A 124 -0.89 13.73 8.55
CA MET A 124 -0.39 12.81 9.57
C MET A 124 1.04 13.12 10.04
N GLY A 125 1.67 14.17 9.53
CA GLY A 125 3.03 14.58 9.91
C GLY A 125 4.14 14.07 9.00
N CYS A 126 3.84 13.35 7.93
CA CYS A 126 4.84 12.87 7.00
C CYS A 126 5.39 14.01 6.13
N LYS A 127 6.72 14.18 6.10
CA LYS A 127 7.36 15.10 5.16
C LYS A 127 7.45 14.45 3.79
N ILE A 128 6.87 15.10 2.77
CA ILE A 128 6.84 14.60 1.39
C ILE A 128 7.23 15.72 0.45
N GLU A 129 8.21 15.48 -0.41
CA GLU A 129 8.70 16.38 -1.45
C GLU A 129 8.51 15.74 -2.83
N GLY A 130 8.38 16.55 -3.87
CA GLY A 130 8.23 16.05 -5.23
C GLY A 130 7.83 17.12 -6.21
N LYS A 131 7.71 16.72 -7.47
CA LYS A 131 7.32 17.62 -8.56
C LYS A 131 5.91 18.18 -8.33
N ASP A 132 5.72 19.46 -8.59
CA ASP A 132 4.45 20.17 -8.42
C ASP A 132 3.84 19.93 -7.03
N ASP A 133 4.62 20.25 -6.00
CA ASP A 133 4.24 20.05 -4.60
C ASP A 133 3.85 18.59 -4.27
N ALA A 134 4.67 17.65 -4.73
CA ALA A 134 4.45 16.20 -4.64
C ALA A 134 3.13 15.70 -5.27
N ASN A 135 2.66 16.42 -6.29
CA ASN A 135 1.52 15.99 -7.09
C ASN A 135 1.92 14.99 -8.19
N TYR A 136 3.19 14.99 -8.61
CA TYR A 136 3.71 14.10 -9.64
C TYR A 136 5.06 13.51 -9.23
N THR A 137 5.41 12.36 -9.82
CA THR A 137 6.72 11.75 -9.63
C THR A 137 7.83 12.60 -10.29
N PRO A 138 9.07 12.55 -9.76
CA PRO A 138 9.52 11.77 -8.61
C PRO A 138 8.94 12.32 -7.28
N ILE A 139 8.62 11.40 -6.36
CA ILE A 139 8.14 11.72 -5.00
C ILE A 139 9.12 11.17 -3.98
N LYS A 140 9.62 12.02 -3.10
CA LYS A 140 10.47 11.64 -1.98
C LYS A 140 9.67 11.71 -0.69
N ILE A 141 9.67 10.61 0.05
CA ILE A 141 9.00 10.45 1.34
C ILE A 141 10.07 10.35 2.42
N TYR A 142 9.94 11.15 3.45
CA TYR A 142 10.75 11.09 4.67
C TYR A 142 9.88 10.46 5.75
N GLY A 143 10.03 9.16 5.93
CA GLY A 143 9.24 8.42 6.89
C GLY A 143 9.64 8.71 8.32
N GLY A 144 8.69 8.57 9.23
CA GLY A 144 8.91 8.89 10.64
C GLY A 144 7.72 8.59 11.53
N ASN A 145 7.62 9.30 12.62
CA ASN A 145 6.47 9.18 13.52
C ASN A 145 5.24 9.84 12.89
N LEU A 146 4.13 9.15 12.89
CA LEU A 146 2.87 9.64 12.37
C LEU A 146 1.88 9.94 13.49
N SER A 147 1.16 11.04 13.34
CA SER A 147 -0.03 11.33 14.14
C SER A 147 -1.25 10.67 13.54
N SER A 148 -2.21 10.32 14.38
CA SER A 148 -3.53 9.85 13.93
C SER A 148 -4.28 10.93 13.15
N ILE A 149 -5.25 10.51 12.33
CA ILE A 149 -6.04 11.41 11.51
C ILE A 149 -7.53 11.09 11.59
N ASN A 150 -8.35 12.14 11.62
CA ASN A 150 -9.78 12.05 11.31
C ASN A 150 -9.98 12.61 9.91
N TYR A 151 -10.12 11.72 8.92
CA TYR A 151 -10.13 12.12 7.52
C TYR A 151 -11.47 11.83 6.83
N LYS A 152 -12.15 12.91 6.43
CA LYS A 152 -13.33 12.81 5.59
C LYS A 152 -12.92 12.87 4.13
N MET A 153 -13.10 11.75 3.42
CA MET A 153 -12.67 11.63 2.03
C MET A 153 -13.48 12.55 1.11
N PRO A 154 -12.85 13.46 0.36
CA PRO A 154 -13.58 14.38 -0.54
C PRO A 154 -14.20 13.64 -1.73
N VAL A 155 -13.58 12.53 -2.16
CA VAL A 155 -14.06 11.67 -3.26
C VAL A 155 -13.85 10.20 -2.90
N ALA A 156 -14.70 9.32 -3.41
CA ALA A 156 -14.54 7.88 -3.24
C ALA A 156 -13.29 7.38 -3.96
N SER A 157 -12.37 6.78 -3.23
CA SER A 157 -11.16 6.19 -3.79
C SER A 157 -10.60 5.10 -2.87
N ALA A 158 -10.71 3.85 -3.30
CA ALA A 158 -10.16 2.72 -2.55
C ALA A 158 -8.63 2.81 -2.38
N GLN A 159 -7.91 3.43 -3.32
CA GLN A 159 -6.44 3.56 -3.23
C GLN A 159 -6.03 4.62 -2.19
N VAL A 160 -6.71 5.78 -2.17
CA VAL A 160 -6.46 6.83 -1.17
C VAL A 160 -6.80 6.29 0.23
N LYS A 161 -7.97 5.67 0.38
CA LYS A 161 -8.37 5.00 1.61
C LYS A 161 -7.31 4.00 2.08
N SER A 162 -6.86 3.12 1.20
CA SER A 162 -5.84 2.11 1.51
C SER A 162 -4.52 2.73 1.96
N ALA A 163 -4.07 3.80 1.33
CA ALA A 163 -2.84 4.49 1.73
C ALA A 163 -2.94 5.07 3.14
N ILE A 164 -4.06 5.69 3.47
CA ILE A 164 -4.30 6.25 4.81
C ILE A 164 -4.42 5.12 5.86
N ILE A 165 -5.15 4.04 5.56
CA ILE A 165 -5.24 2.87 6.46
C ILE A 165 -3.83 2.32 6.76
N LEU A 166 -2.99 2.14 5.72
CA LEU A 166 -1.64 1.62 5.89
C LEU A 166 -0.75 2.55 6.73
N ALA A 167 -0.86 3.86 6.53
CA ALA A 167 -0.16 4.84 7.36
C ALA A 167 -0.67 4.82 8.82
N SER A 168 -1.97 4.61 9.01
CA SER A 168 -2.59 4.58 10.35
C SER A 168 -2.12 3.41 11.21
N LEU A 169 -1.60 2.32 10.61
CA LEU A 169 -0.98 1.23 11.38
C LEU A 169 0.26 1.69 12.16
N TYR A 170 0.89 2.78 11.76
CA TYR A 170 2.09 3.39 12.36
C TYR A 170 1.79 4.63 13.22
N ALA A 171 0.53 5.04 13.32
CA ALA A 171 0.14 6.27 14.01
C ALA A 171 0.28 6.17 15.53
N ASP A 172 0.24 7.31 16.21
CA ASP A 172 0.34 7.41 17.68
C ASP A 172 -0.91 6.91 18.40
N LYS A 173 -2.07 6.93 17.74
CA LYS A 173 -3.38 6.51 18.26
C LYS A 173 -4.36 6.21 17.13
N MET A 174 -5.57 5.83 17.49
CA MET A 174 -6.63 5.47 16.53
C MET A 174 -6.89 6.58 15.50
N SER A 175 -6.91 6.19 14.23
CA SER A 175 -7.33 7.03 13.11
C SER A 175 -8.74 6.67 12.66
N THR A 176 -9.46 7.64 12.11
CA THR A 176 -10.80 7.45 11.55
C THR A 176 -10.86 7.97 10.11
N ILE A 177 -11.41 7.17 9.21
CA ILE A 177 -11.66 7.54 7.82
C ILE A 177 -13.15 7.48 7.57
N GLU A 178 -13.73 8.53 6.98
CA GLU A 178 -15.11 8.57 6.57
C GLU A 178 -15.21 8.66 5.05
N GLU A 179 -15.82 7.66 4.40
CA GLU A 179 -16.08 7.65 2.97
C GLU A 179 -17.37 8.40 2.66
N ARG A 180 -17.47 9.06 1.50
CA ARG A 180 -18.74 9.62 1.00
C ARG A 180 -19.66 8.55 0.41
N VAL A 181 -19.05 7.60 -0.27
CA VAL A 181 -19.69 6.45 -0.92
C VAL A 181 -18.76 5.26 -0.74
N LYS A 182 -19.33 4.12 -0.45
CA LYS A 182 -18.59 2.87 -0.22
C LYS A 182 -17.72 2.51 -1.43
N SER A 183 -16.43 2.41 -1.22
CA SER A 183 -15.46 1.92 -2.20
C SER A 183 -15.06 0.48 -1.90
N ARG A 184 -14.23 -0.15 -2.77
CA ARG A 184 -13.71 -1.51 -2.52
C ARG A 184 -13.03 -1.61 -1.16
N ASN A 185 -13.30 -2.71 -0.44
CA ASN A 185 -12.87 -2.94 0.94
C ASN A 185 -11.82 -4.06 1.09
N HIS A 186 -11.06 -4.35 0.03
CA HIS A 186 -10.04 -5.39 0.05
C HIS A 186 -8.99 -5.14 1.14
N THR A 187 -8.61 -3.88 1.37
CA THR A 187 -7.61 -3.53 2.39
C THR A 187 -8.09 -3.85 3.79
N GLU A 188 -9.31 -3.45 4.13
CA GLU A 188 -9.90 -3.66 5.44
C GLU A 188 -10.07 -5.15 5.74
N ILE A 189 -10.62 -5.91 4.79
CA ILE A 189 -10.84 -7.36 4.94
C ILE A 189 -9.49 -8.08 5.09
N MET A 190 -8.54 -7.81 4.21
CA MET A 190 -7.26 -8.51 4.23
C MET A 190 -6.43 -8.14 5.46
N LEU A 191 -6.35 -6.85 5.85
CA LEU A 191 -5.61 -6.46 7.06
C LEU A 191 -6.20 -7.06 8.33
N LYS A 192 -7.53 -7.18 8.44
CA LYS A 192 -8.17 -7.93 9.54
C LYS A 192 -7.69 -9.37 9.59
N SER A 193 -7.58 -10.03 8.44
CA SER A 193 -7.06 -11.41 8.35
C SER A 193 -5.57 -11.51 8.74
N PHE A 194 -4.81 -10.41 8.61
CA PHE A 194 -3.44 -10.30 9.09
C PHE A 194 -3.34 -9.85 10.56
N GLY A 195 -4.47 -9.70 11.26
CA GLY A 195 -4.53 -9.38 12.69
C GLY A 195 -4.56 -7.89 13.02
N ALA A 196 -4.73 -7.01 12.04
CA ALA A 196 -4.88 -5.58 12.31
C ALA A 196 -6.25 -5.27 12.94
N ASP A 197 -6.25 -4.39 13.94
CA ASP A 197 -7.47 -3.93 14.62
C ASP A 197 -8.12 -2.81 13.81
N ILE A 198 -9.08 -3.19 12.98
CA ILE A 198 -9.84 -2.30 12.09
C ILE A 198 -11.32 -2.55 12.31
N ASP A 199 -12.08 -1.53 12.67
CA ASP A 199 -13.53 -1.57 12.72
C ASP A 199 -14.16 -0.80 11.55
N VAL A 200 -15.17 -1.39 10.92
CA VAL A 200 -15.88 -0.80 9.78
C VAL A 200 -17.37 -0.71 10.10
N ASN A 201 -17.86 0.49 10.29
CA ASN A 201 -19.26 0.77 10.51
C ASN A 201 -19.80 1.66 9.38
N ASN A 202 -20.56 1.07 8.46
CA ASN A 202 -21.07 1.73 7.26
C ASN A 202 -19.96 2.38 6.42
N LEU A 203 -19.86 3.71 6.43
CA LEU A 203 -18.89 4.52 5.70
C LEU A 203 -17.69 4.94 6.57
N LYS A 204 -17.70 4.58 7.86
CA LYS A 204 -16.68 4.96 8.82
C LYS A 204 -15.77 3.78 9.11
N ILE A 205 -14.48 4.00 9.00
CA ILE A 205 -13.43 3.02 9.26
C ILE A 205 -12.54 3.56 10.39
N ASN A 206 -12.45 2.82 11.48
CA ASN A 206 -11.57 3.10 12.59
C ASN A 206 -10.38 2.13 12.52
N ILE A 207 -9.17 2.62 12.69
CA ILE A 207 -7.93 1.86 12.61
C ILE A 207 -7.12 2.14 13.85
N ASN A 208 -6.87 1.12 14.66
CA ASN A 208 -5.93 1.18 15.75
C ASN A 208 -4.50 0.92 15.24
N PRO A 209 -3.49 1.62 15.76
CA PRO A 209 -2.09 1.34 15.43
C PRO A 209 -1.67 -0.04 15.97
N VAL A 210 -0.59 -0.59 15.40
CA VAL A 210 -0.02 -1.91 15.76
C VAL A 210 1.19 -1.74 16.68
#